data_0bde413b4933aeed2652075dabe1b411
#
_entry.id   0bde413b4933aeed2652075dabe1b411
#
_cell.length_a   1.000
_cell.length_b   1.000
_cell.length_c   1.000
_cell.angle_alpha   90.00
_cell.angle_beta   90.00
_cell.angle_gamma   90.00
#
_symmetry.space_group_name_H-M   'P 1'
#
loop_
_entity.id
_entity.type
_entity.pdbx_description
1 polymer ?
#
loop_
_entity_poly.entity_id
_entity_poly.type
_entity_poly.pdbx_seq_one_letter_code
_entity_poly.pdbx_strand_id
1 'polypeptide(L)'
;MLFRSLPAPSDPDLIERAKKARAALGSRAMILGHHYQRDEVIAFADITGDSFKLAQAAAANSSAEYIFFCGVHFMAESADILTSAEQKVILPDLAAGCSMADMATAQQVNDCWKVLSELGIAEKTIPVTYMNSSAAIKSFTGEHGGTICTSSNAKRAMTWAFEHGEKILFLPDQHLGRNTAVLSLGLKLEECVLWNPWK
;
A
#
# COMPACT_ATOMS: atom_id res chain seq x y z
N MET A 1 -25.36 -4.98 25.34
CA MET A 1 -24.34 -5.80 24.67
C MET A 1 -23.04 -5.70 25.48
N LEU A 2 -22.67 -6.73 26.21
CA LEU A 2 -21.44 -6.74 27.00
C LEU A 2 -20.26 -6.81 26.02
N PHE A 3 -19.44 -5.76 25.92
CA PHE A 3 -18.17 -5.80 25.25
C PHE A 3 -17.30 -6.84 25.96
N ARG A 4 -17.19 -8.03 25.39
CA ARG A 4 -16.16 -8.97 25.84
C ARG A 4 -14.82 -8.30 25.55
N SER A 5 -13.92 -8.32 26.52
CA SER A 5 -12.53 -7.90 26.31
C SER A 5 -11.97 -8.66 25.09
N LEU A 6 -11.19 -7.97 24.27
CA LEU A 6 -10.46 -8.63 23.19
C LEU A 6 -9.61 -9.77 23.77
N PRO A 7 -9.48 -10.90 23.08
CA PRO A 7 -8.63 -11.99 23.53
C PRO A 7 -7.18 -11.54 23.67
N ALA A 8 -6.52 -11.95 24.74
CA ALA A 8 -5.10 -11.68 24.93
C ALA A 8 -4.26 -12.74 24.19
N PRO A 9 -3.05 -12.38 23.69
CA PRO A 9 -2.13 -13.35 23.07
C PRO A 9 -1.76 -14.52 23.98
N SER A 10 -1.88 -14.34 25.30
CA SER A 10 -1.61 -15.35 26.32
C SER A 10 -2.78 -16.26 26.66
N ASP A 11 -3.96 -16.04 26.05
CA ASP A 11 -5.13 -16.90 26.31
C ASP A 11 -4.87 -18.31 25.81
N PRO A 12 -4.98 -19.35 26.66
CA PRO A 12 -4.58 -20.71 26.31
C PRO A 12 -5.46 -21.36 25.21
N ASP A 13 -6.68 -20.84 25.03
CA ASP A 13 -7.67 -21.34 24.04
C ASP A 13 -7.75 -20.48 22.78
N LEU A 14 -6.85 -19.51 22.60
CA LEU A 14 -6.89 -18.53 21.51
C LEU A 14 -6.99 -19.21 20.12
N ILE A 15 -6.11 -20.18 19.88
CA ILE A 15 -6.05 -20.89 18.58
C ILE A 15 -7.35 -21.67 18.31
N GLU A 16 -7.89 -22.34 19.31
CA GLU A 16 -9.15 -23.09 19.17
C GLU A 16 -10.33 -22.16 18.91
N ARG A 17 -10.36 -21.00 19.57
CA ARG A 17 -11.39 -19.97 19.34
C ARG A 17 -11.27 -19.39 17.92
N ALA A 18 -10.07 -19.14 17.43
CA ALA A 18 -9.82 -18.65 16.08
C ALA A 18 -10.29 -19.67 15.03
N LYS A 19 -9.94 -20.95 15.19
CA LYS A 19 -10.40 -22.05 14.32
C LYS A 19 -11.92 -22.16 14.30
N LYS A 20 -12.55 -22.10 15.47
CA LYS A 20 -14.01 -22.15 15.60
C LYS A 20 -14.69 -20.96 14.91
N ALA A 21 -14.16 -19.76 15.09
CA ALA A 21 -14.67 -18.55 14.44
C ALA A 21 -14.52 -18.64 12.91
N ARG A 22 -13.34 -19.10 12.42
CA ARG A 22 -13.08 -19.30 10.99
C ARG A 22 -14.08 -20.32 10.39
N ALA A 23 -14.31 -21.44 11.07
CA ALA A 23 -15.27 -22.46 10.64
C ALA A 23 -16.70 -21.91 10.59
N ALA A 24 -17.11 -21.10 11.56
CA ALA A 24 -18.44 -20.49 11.60
C ALA A 24 -18.67 -19.47 10.48
N LEU A 25 -17.64 -18.75 10.05
CA LEU A 25 -17.71 -17.81 8.92
C LEU A 25 -17.70 -18.52 7.56
N GLY A 26 -17.02 -19.67 7.47
CA GLY A 26 -16.94 -20.46 6.24
C GLY A 26 -16.42 -19.63 5.04
N SER A 27 -17.08 -19.76 3.88
CA SER A 27 -16.73 -19.02 2.65
C SER A 27 -17.00 -17.50 2.72
N ARG A 28 -17.74 -17.04 3.73
CA ARG A 28 -17.96 -15.60 3.95
C ARG A 28 -16.71 -14.86 4.41
N ALA A 29 -15.68 -15.57 4.89
CA ALA A 29 -14.42 -14.98 5.32
C ALA A 29 -13.27 -15.45 4.44
N MET A 30 -12.42 -14.51 4.04
CA MET A 30 -11.15 -14.75 3.39
C MET A 30 -10.03 -14.15 4.25
N ILE A 31 -8.99 -14.93 4.51
CA ILE A 31 -7.84 -14.50 5.29
C ILE A 31 -6.63 -14.39 4.37
N LEU A 32 -6.11 -13.19 4.22
CA LEU A 32 -4.92 -12.87 3.44
C LEU A 32 -3.73 -12.67 4.38
N GLY A 33 -2.63 -13.39 4.15
CA GLY A 33 -1.41 -13.31 4.94
C GLY A 33 -0.23 -12.79 4.14
N HIS A 34 0.32 -11.63 4.51
CA HIS A 34 1.57 -11.19 3.91
C HIS A 34 2.72 -12.11 4.36
N HIS A 35 3.60 -12.47 3.44
CA HIS A 35 4.62 -13.50 3.63
C HIS A 35 5.63 -13.23 4.78
N TYR A 36 5.70 -12.01 5.32
CA TYR A 36 6.55 -11.71 6.49
C TYR A 36 5.80 -11.86 7.82
N GLN A 37 4.53 -12.21 7.81
CA GLN A 37 3.80 -12.47 9.05
C GLN A 37 4.34 -13.72 9.75
N ARG A 38 4.12 -13.78 11.07
CA ARG A 38 4.52 -14.92 11.90
C ARG A 38 3.80 -16.19 11.43
N ASP A 39 4.47 -17.32 11.58
CA ASP A 39 3.97 -18.62 11.13
C ASP A 39 2.58 -18.95 11.73
N GLU A 40 2.36 -18.59 13.01
CA GLU A 40 1.08 -18.81 13.68
C GLU A 40 -0.08 -18.03 13.03
N VAL A 41 0.20 -16.87 12.43
CA VAL A 41 -0.77 -16.07 11.69
C VAL A 41 -0.96 -16.62 10.28
N ILE A 42 0.15 -16.95 9.60
CA ILE A 42 0.14 -17.53 8.25
C ILE A 42 -0.60 -18.87 8.21
N ALA A 43 -0.56 -19.65 9.28
CA ALA A 43 -1.32 -20.90 9.40
C ALA A 43 -2.86 -20.74 9.23
N PHE A 44 -3.39 -19.55 9.39
CA PHE A 44 -4.80 -19.23 9.14
C PHE A 44 -5.07 -18.66 7.75
N ALA A 45 -4.03 -18.27 6.99
CA ALA A 45 -4.21 -17.59 5.71
C ALA A 45 -4.72 -18.55 4.63
N ASP A 46 -5.73 -18.12 3.89
CA ASP A 46 -6.22 -18.81 2.69
C ASP A 46 -5.26 -18.57 1.51
N ILE A 47 -4.65 -17.39 1.45
CA ILE A 47 -3.66 -17.00 0.42
C ILE A 47 -2.52 -16.23 1.08
N THR A 48 -1.29 -16.55 0.67
CA THR A 48 -0.07 -15.83 1.05
C THR A 48 0.58 -15.18 -0.15
N GLY A 49 1.22 -14.03 0.05
CA GLY A 49 1.89 -13.31 -1.04
C GLY A 49 2.41 -11.94 -0.64
N ASP A 50 2.77 -11.16 -1.67
CA ASP A 50 3.09 -9.73 -1.52
C ASP A 50 1.83 -8.86 -1.50
N SER A 51 2.03 -7.56 -1.22
CA SER A 51 0.95 -6.59 -1.03
C SER A 51 -0.02 -6.53 -2.19
N PHE A 52 0.49 -6.41 -3.43
CA PHE A 52 -0.36 -6.21 -4.59
C PHE A 52 -1.07 -7.48 -5.03
N LYS A 53 -0.38 -8.61 -4.98
CA LYS A 53 -0.96 -9.93 -5.26
C LYS A 53 -2.12 -10.25 -4.31
N LEU A 54 -1.95 -9.94 -3.02
CA LEU A 54 -3.00 -10.15 -2.03
C LEU A 54 -4.22 -9.24 -2.28
N ALA A 55 -4.00 -7.97 -2.63
CA ALA A 55 -5.08 -7.06 -2.99
C ALA A 55 -5.85 -7.52 -4.25
N GLN A 56 -5.13 -8.02 -5.26
CA GLN A 56 -5.74 -8.63 -6.45
C GLN A 56 -6.53 -9.91 -6.11
N ALA A 57 -6.01 -10.73 -5.21
CA ALA A 57 -6.72 -11.94 -4.75
C ALA A 57 -8.00 -11.60 -3.99
N ALA A 58 -8.00 -10.52 -3.17
CA ALA A 58 -9.19 -9.98 -2.55
C ALA A 58 -10.25 -9.59 -3.59
N ALA A 59 -9.85 -8.81 -4.59
CA ALA A 59 -10.75 -8.34 -5.66
C ALA A 59 -11.32 -9.49 -6.50
N ALA A 60 -10.55 -10.55 -6.72
CA ALA A 60 -10.98 -11.72 -7.47
C ALA A 60 -11.99 -12.61 -6.72
N ASN A 61 -12.08 -12.50 -5.41
CA ASN A 61 -12.99 -13.29 -4.57
C ASN A 61 -14.28 -12.53 -4.26
N SER A 62 -15.26 -12.61 -5.13
CA SER A 62 -16.56 -11.96 -4.94
C SER A 62 -17.48 -12.63 -3.90
N SER A 63 -17.13 -13.82 -3.38
CA SER A 63 -17.97 -14.56 -2.43
C SER A 63 -17.67 -14.24 -0.96
N ALA A 64 -16.48 -13.69 -0.66
CA ALA A 64 -16.11 -13.32 0.70
C ALA A 64 -16.76 -11.98 1.07
N GLU A 65 -17.55 -11.98 2.14
CA GLU A 65 -18.11 -10.77 2.76
C GLU A 65 -17.08 -10.03 3.62
N TYR A 66 -16.20 -10.80 4.29
CA TYR A 66 -15.16 -10.31 5.18
C TYR A 66 -13.78 -10.73 4.69
N ILE A 67 -12.90 -9.77 4.50
CA ILE A 67 -11.51 -10.01 4.09
C ILE A 67 -10.59 -9.56 5.22
N PHE A 68 -10.03 -10.53 5.94
CA PHE A 68 -9.06 -10.26 7.00
C PHE A 68 -7.69 -10.12 6.38
N PHE A 69 -7.12 -8.92 6.43
CA PHE A 69 -5.81 -8.65 5.85
C PHE A 69 -4.73 -8.69 6.93
N CYS A 70 -4.02 -9.81 7.08
CA CYS A 70 -2.89 -9.94 7.98
C CYS A 70 -1.64 -9.35 7.32
N GLY A 71 -1.49 -8.05 7.44
CA GLY A 71 -0.42 -7.24 6.87
C GLY A 71 -0.35 -5.90 7.57
N VAL A 72 -0.06 -4.83 6.82
CA VAL A 72 0.00 -3.46 7.32
C VAL A 72 -1.02 -2.57 6.63
N HIS A 73 -1.23 -1.37 7.16
CA HIS A 73 -2.33 -0.47 6.83
C HIS A 73 -2.49 -0.22 5.32
N PHE A 74 -1.44 0.21 4.62
CA PHE A 74 -1.53 0.52 3.17
C PHE A 74 -1.91 -0.70 2.30
N MET A 75 -1.64 -1.92 2.78
CA MET A 75 -2.02 -3.15 2.07
C MET A 75 -3.52 -3.39 2.19
N ALA A 76 -4.07 -3.22 3.40
CA ALA A 76 -5.51 -3.33 3.63
C ALA A 76 -6.27 -2.25 2.85
N GLU A 77 -5.81 -0.99 2.87
CA GLU A 77 -6.37 0.08 2.01
C GLU A 77 -6.37 -0.30 0.53
N SER A 78 -5.28 -0.90 0.05
CA SER A 78 -5.19 -1.30 -1.37
C SER A 78 -6.15 -2.43 -1.71
N ALA A 79 -6.39 -3.35 -0.79
CA ALA A 79 -7.40 -4.39 -0.96
C ALA A 79 -8.81 -3.77 -0.95
N ASP A 80 -9.08 -2.83 -0.05
CA ASP A 80 -10.37 -2.15 0.06
C ASP A 80 -10.72 -1.35 -1.21
N ILE A 81 -9.73 -0.65 -1.80
CA ILE A 81 -9.91 0.07 -3.07
C ILE A 81 -10.27 -0.87 -4.23
N LEU A 82 -9.76 -2.09 -4.24
CA LEU A 82 -9.97 -3.03 -5.34
C LEU A 82 -11.18 -3.96 -5.16
N THR A 83 -11.73 -4.04 -3.95
CA THR A 83 -12.91 -4.87 -3.63
C THR A 83 -14.20 -4.12 -3.85
N SER A 84 -15.34 -4.84 -3.80
CA SER A 84 -16.65 -4.23 -3.95
C SER A 84 -17.12 -3.57 -2.64
N ALA A 85 -18.10 -2.67 -2.73
CA ALA A 85 -18.66 -1.95 -1.59
C ALA A 85 -19.35 -2.90 -0.56
N GLU A 86 -19.75 -4.08 -0.98
CA GLU A 86 -20.37 -5.11 -0.13
C GLU A 86 -19.34 -5.89 0.70
N GLN A 87 -18.07 -5.90 0.25
CA GLN A 87 -16.97 -6.57 0.94
C GLN A 87 -16.38 -5.64 2.00
N LYS A 88 -15.96 -6.20 3.11
CA LYS A 88 -15.38 -5.45 4.23
C LYS A 88 -13.97 -5.93 4.49
N VAL A 89 -13.00 -5.08 4.20
CA VAL A 89 -11.61 -5.35 4.51
C VAL A 89 -11.33 -4.99 5.97
N ILE A 90 -10.81 -5.94 6.71
CA ILE A 90 -10.54 -5.83 8.14
C ILE A 90 -9.04 -5.97 8.37
N LEU A 91 -8.42 -4.92 8.87
CA LEU A 91 -7.05 -4.94 9.37
C LEU A 91 -7.09 -5.25 10.87
N PRO A 92 -6.57 -6.40 11.34
CA PRO A 92 -6.68 -6.81 12.74
C PRO A 92 -6.01 -5.85 13.72
N ASP A 93 -4.94 -5.18 13.30
CA ASP A 93 -4.25 -4.14 14.07
C ASP A 93 -4.11 -2.87 13.23
N LEU A 94 -4.90 -1.85 13.56
CA LEU A 94 -4.87 -0.55 12.86
C LEU A 94 -3.57 0.22 13.05
N ALA A 95 -2.78 -0.11 14.07
CA ALA A 95 -1.47 0.48 14.31
C ALA A 95 -0.34 -0.18 13.50
N ALA A 96 -0.64 -1.28 12.78
CA ALA A 96 0.33 -1.94 11.93
C ALA A 96 0.71 -1.05 10.73
N GLY A 97 1.77 -0.27 10.88
CA GLY A 97 2.30 0.69 9.91
C GLY A 97 3.46 0.13 9.08
N CYS A 98 3.93 0.95 8.15
CA CYS A 98 5.11 0.66 7.33
C CYS A 98 5.96 1.92 7.22
N SER A 99 7.20 1.86 7.74
CA SER A 99 8.11 3.02 7.75
C SER A 99 8.37 3.61 6.36
N MET A 100 8.29 2.81 5.30
CA MET A 100 8.43 3.32 3.92
C MET A 100 7.16 4.03 3.45
N ALA A 101 5.97 3.49 3.77
CA ALA A 101 4.71 4.13 3.43
C ALA A 101 4.51 5.45 4.18
N ASP A 102 5.09 5.54 5.37
CA ASP A 102 4.97 6.68 6.29
C ASP A 102 6.04 7.77 6.03
N MET A 103 6.90 7.61 5.02
CA MET A 103 7.94 8.61 4.67
C MET A 103 7.36 9.91 4.11
N ALA A 104 6.14 9.89 3.57
CA ALA A 104 5.42 11.08 3.15
C ALA A 104 3.96 11.02 3.59
N THR A 105 3.43 12.15 4.03
CA THR A 105 2.00 12.33 4.26
C THR A 105 1.33 12.96 3.03
N ALA A 106 0.02 12.80 2.89
CA ALA A 106 -0.74 13.46 1.83
C ALA A 106 -0.59 15.00 1.86
N GLN A 107 -0.51 15.60 3.06
CA GLN A 107 -0.28 17.03 3.21
C GLN A 107 1.07 17.45 2.64
N GLN A 108 2.15 16.73 2.96
CA GLN A 108 3.49 17.02 2.43
C GLN A 108 3.57 16.88 0.90
N VAL A 109 2.83 15.92 0.34
CA VAL A 109 2.73 15.74 -1.12
C VAL A 109 2.01 16.92 -1.76
N ASN A 110 0.90 17.38 -1.19
CA ASN A 110 0.18 18.56 -1.66
C ASN A 110 1.02 19.83 -1.56
N ASP A 111 1.77 20.00 -0.48
CA ASP A 111 2.66 21.15 -0.30
C ASP A 111 3.79 21.15 -1.35
N CYS A 112 4.37 19.97 -1.62
CA CYS A 112 5.35 19.83 -2.71
C CYS A 112 4.73 20.19 -4.06
N TRP A 113 3.53 19.66 -4.36
CA TRP A 113 2.85 19.91 -5.63
C TRP A 113 2.50 21.39 -5.83
N LYS A 114 2.11 22.07 -4.75
CA LYS A 114 1.87 23.51 -4.77
C LYS A 114 3.14 24.27 -5.18
N VAL A 115 4.29 23.94 -4.60
CA VAL A 115 5.58 24.56 -4.99
C VAL A 115 5.92 24.27 -6.46
N LEU A 116 5.72 23.03 -6.94
CA LEU A 116 5.94 22.70 -8.34
C LEU A 116 5.02 23.51 -9.27
N SER A 117 3.78 23.76 -8.84
CA SER A 117 2.81 24.59 -9.57
C SER A 117 3.22 26.06 -9.61
N GLU A 118 3.67 26.62 -8.49
CA GLU A 118 4.17 28.00 -8.39
C GLU A 118 5.42 28.21 -9.26
N LEU A 119 6.23 27.17 -9.43
CA LEU A 119 7.40 27.18 -10.33
C LEU A 119 7.04 26.94 -11.82
N GLY A 120 5.77 26.67 -12.13
CA GLY A 120 5.33 26.38 -13.49
C GLY A 120 5.82 25.04 -14.07
N ILE A 121 6.16 24.08 -13.21
CA ILE A 121 6.67 22.77 -13.64
C ILE A 121 5.74 21.60 -13.33
N ALA A 122 4.65 21.82 -12.57
CA ALA A 122 3.69 20.77 -12.23
C ALA A 122 3.06 20.11 -13.47
N GLU A 123 2.67 20.91 -14.47
CA GLU A 123 2.04 20.40 -15.71
C GLU A 123 2.96 19.45 -16.52
N LYS A 124 4.26 19.50 -16.26
CA LYS A 124 5.27 18.66 -16.91
C LYS A 124 5.76 17.54 -16.02
N THR A 125 5.18 17.39 -14.82
CA THR A 125 5.59 16.45 -13.79
C THR A 125 4.56 15.34 -13.65
N ILE A 126 4.98 14.10 -13.82
CA ILE A 126 4.13 12.92 -13.62
C ILE A 126 4.44 12.32 -12.24
N PRO A 127 3.45 12.23 -11.33
CA PRO A 127 3.66 11.53 -10.07
C PRO A 127 3.72 10.02 -10.28
N VAL A 128 4.68 9.38 -9.64
CA VAL A 128 4.80 7.93 -9.57
C VAL A 128 4.88 7.53 -8.10
N THR A 129 3.91 6.74 -7.63
CA THR A 129 3.95 6.30 -6.24
C THR A 129 4.30 4.82 -6.11
N TYR A 130 5.12 4.52 -5.13
CA TYR A 130 5.36 3.14 -4.73
C TYR A 130 4.09 2.56 -4.08
N MET A 131 3.84 1.28 -4.29
CA MET A 131 2.71 0.55 -3.69
C MET A 131 2.64 0.75 -2.17
N ASN A 132 3.81 0.88 -1.51
CA ASN A 132 3.93 1.21 -0.10
C ASN A 132 3.70 2.72 0.11
N SER A 133 2.47 3.13 0.00
CA SER A 133 1.97 4.49 0.22
C SER A 133 0.52 4.43 0.69
N SER A 134 0.03 5.49 1.34
CA SER A 134 -1.38 5.57 1.76
C SER A 134 -2.33 5.66 0.56
N ALA A 135 -3.60 5.31 0.77
CA ALA A 135 -4.66 5.48 -0.22
C ALA A 135 -4.77 6.94 -0.70
N ALA A 136 -4.58 7.91 0.20
CA ALA A 136 -4.60 9.33 -0.13
C ALA A 136 -3.49 9.74 -1.12
N ILE A 137 -2.27 9.19 -0.97
CA ILE A 137 -1.17 9.44 -1.92
C ILE A 137 -1.45 8.75 -3.26
N LYS A 138 -2.06 7.56 -3.24
CA LYS A 138 -2.49 6.88 -4.47
C LYS A 138 -3.56 7.66 -5.23
N SER A 139 -4.54 8.22 -4.50
CA SER A 139 -5.58 9.09 -5.06
C SER A 139 -4.96 10.32 -5.73
N PHE A 140 -4.12 11.06 -4.99
CA PHE A 140 -3.35 12.19 -5.52
C PHE A 140 -2.61 11.82 -6.80
N THR A 141 -1.93 10.68 -6.81
CA THR A 141 -1.17 10.21 -7.97
C THR A 141 -2.08 9.99 -9.17
N GLY A 142 -3.24 9.35 -8.98
CA GLY A 142 -4.22 9.13 -10.04
C GLY A 142 -4.86 10.42 -10.56
N GLU A 143 -5.23 11.34 -9.68
CA GLU A 143 -5.81 12.64 -10.00
C GLU A 143 -4.89 13.52 -10.86
N HIS A 144 -3.57 13.32 -10.72
CA HIS A 144 -2.56 14.04 -11.50
C HIS A 144 -1.98 13.22 -12.67
N GLY A 145 -2.71 12.21 -13.15
CA GLY A 145 -2.34 11.43 -14.33
C GLY A 145 -1.12 10.52 -14.14
N GLY A 146 -0.80 10.19 -12.89
CA GLY A 146 0.33 9.36 -12.53
C GLY A 146 0.03 7.86 -12.47
N THR A 147 0.97 7.10 -11.93
CA THR A 147 0.85 5.64 -11.82
C THR A 147 1.44 5.09 -10.54
N ILE A 148 1.04 3.86 -10.19
CA ILE A 148 1.56 3.12 -9.03
C ILE A 148 2.58 2.10 -9.51
N CYS A 149 3.68 1.95 -8.79
CA CYS A 149 4.69 0.93 -9.06
C CYS A 149 4.94 0.01 -7.85
N THR A 150 5.53 -1.14 -8.13
CA THR A 150 6.18 -2.01 -7.15
C THR A 150 7.71 -1.92 -7.34
N SER A 151 8.49 -2.48 -6.42
CA SER A 151 9.96 -2.53 -6.59
C SER A 151 10.38 -3.29 -7.85
N SER A 152 9.60 -4.28 -8.28
CA SER A 152 9.91 -5.10 -9.47
C SER A 152 9.61 -4.40 -10.80
N ASN A 153 8.74 -3.39 -10.83
CA ASN A 153 8.34 -2.70 -12.06
C ASN A 153 8.62 -1.19 -12.07
N ALA A 154 9.31 -0.66 -11.05
CA ALA A 154 9.60 0.77 -10.91
C ALA A 154 10.28 1.36 -12.15
N LYS A 155 11.24 0.64 -12.76
CA LYS A 155 11.88 1.06 -14.02
C LYS A 155 10.84 1.30 -15.12
N ARG A 156 9.92 0.35 -15.33
CA ARG A 156 8.89 0.44 -16.38
C ARG A 156 7.92 1.60 -16.10
N ALA A 157 7.51 1.76 -14.86
CA ALA A 157 6.61 2.86 -14.46
C ALA A 157 7.26 4.23 -14.67
N MET A 158 8.54 4.38 -14.31
CA MET A 158 9.26 5.64 -14.52
C MET A 158 9.56 5.91 -16.00
N THR A 159 9.86 4.85 -16.78
CA THR A 159 10.00 4.99 -18.25
C THR A 159 8.70 5.52 -18.85
N TRP A 160 7.57 4.90 -18.49
CA TRP A 160 6.25 5.35 -18.92
C TRP A 160 5.97 6.81 -18.50
N ALA A 161 6.34 7.19 -17.28
CA ALA A 161 6.13 8.56 -16.80
C ALA A 161 6.94 9.59 -17.61
N PHE A 162 8.17 9.26 -18.00
CA PHE A 162 8.98 10.12 -18.90
C PHE A 162 8.47 10.20 -20.34
N GLU A 163 7.66 9.24 -20.79
CA GLU A 163 6.94 9.32 -22.07
C GLU A 163 5.74 10.29 -22.02
N HIS A 164 5.25 10.63 -20.80
CA HIS A 164 4.08 11.45 -20.57
C HIS A 164 4.40 12.82 -19.93
N GLY A 165 5.62 13.01 -19.48
CA GLY A 165 6.08 14.27 -18.89
C GLY A 165 7.59 14.41 -18.89
N GLU A 166 8.06 15.59 -18.53
CA GLU A 166 9.50 15.88 -18.51
C GLU A 166 10.16 15.55 -17.16
N LYS A 167 9.34 15.43 -16.10
CA LYS A 167 9.79 15.25 -14.72
C LYS A 167 8.93 14.19 -14.03
N ILE A 168 9.50 13.60 -12.98
CA ILE A 168 8.79 12.63 -12.13
C ILE A 168 8.82 13.11 -10.68
N LEU A 169 7.66 13.16 -10.04
CA LEU A 169 7.56 13.22 -8.58
C LEU A 169 7.41 11.79 -8.06
N PHE A 170 8.49 11.22 -7.52
CA PHE A 170 8.47 9.86 -6.98
C PHE A 170 8.11 9.85 -5.49
N LEU A 171 7.14 9.03 -5.09
CA LEU A 171 6.52 9.00 -3.78
C LEU A 171 6.49 7.56 -3.22
N PRO A 172 6.42 7.37 -1.90
CA PRO A 172 6.70 8.34 -0.84
C PRO A 172 8.18 8.37 -0.47
N ASP A 173 8.96 7.35 -0.82
CA ASP A 173 10.35 7.18 -0.41
C ASP A 173 11.34 7.70 -1.46
N GLN A 174 12.46 8.22 -0.97
CA GLN A 174 13.52 8.76 -1.82
C GLN A 174 14.42 7.67 -2.44
N HIS A 175 14.44 6.47 -1.88
CA HIS A 175 15.45 5.47 -2.23
C HIS A 175 15.10 4.70 -3.49
N LEU A 176 13.89 4.15 -3.59
CA LEU A 176 13.45 3.38 -4.75
C LEU A 176 13.46 4.25 -6.02
N GLY A 177 12.91 5.47 -5.95
CA GLY A 177 12.87 6.40 -7.08
C GLY A 177 14.27 6.78 -7.56
N ARG A 178 15.13 7.27 -6.66
CA ARG A 178 16.48 7.66 -6.97
C ARG A 178 17.34 6.50 -7.49
N ASN A 179 17.29 5.36 -6.82
CA ASN A 179 18.06 4.19 -7.26
C ASN A 179 17.60 3.70 -8.64
N THR A 180 16.30 3.70 -8.92
CA THR A 180 15.77 3.36 -10.24
C THR A 180 16.21 4.37 -11.30
N ALA A 181 16.14 5.66 -11.00
CA ALA A 181 16.57 6.72 -11.90
C ALA A 181 18.06 6.58 -12.28
N VAL A 182 18.93 6.44 -11.28
CA VAL A 182 20.38 6.41 -11.49
C VAL A 182 20.84 5.06 -12.02
N LEU A 183 20.47 3.94 -11.36
CA LEU A 183 21.05 2.63 -11.68
C LEU A 183 20.35 1.94 -12.84
N SER A 184 19.08 2.24 -13.10
CA SER A 184 18.29 1.55 -14.12
C SER A 184 18.00 2.39 -15.36
N LEU A 185 17.84 3.72 -15.19
CA LEU A 185 17.54 4.65 -16.30
C LEU A 185 18.75 5.49 -16.72
N GLY A 186 19.84 5.48 -15.94
CA GLY A 186 21.09 6.14 -16.32
C GLY A 186 21.08 7.66 -16.09
N LEU A 187 20.14 8.18 -15.30
CA LEU A 187 20.15 9.58 -14.91
C LEU A 187 21.36 9.86 -13.98
N LYS A 188 21.83 11.09 -14.00
CA LYS A 188 22.86 11.52 -13.05
C LYS A 188 22.25 11.81 -11.68
N LEU A 189 23.02 11.65 -10.63
CA LEU A 189 22.54 11.91 -9.26
C LEU A 189 22.12 13.39 -9.08
N GLU A 190 22.79 14.31 -9.76
CA GLU A 190 22.50 15.75 -9.74
C GLU A 190 21.13 16.10 -10.36
N GLU A 191 20.56 15.19 -11.16
CA GLU A 191 19.22 15.33 -11.75
C GLU A 191 18.14 14.86 -10.79
N CYS A 192 18.52 14.24 -9.66
CA CYS A 192 17.60 13.73 -8.63
C CYS A 192 17.55 14.73 -7.46
N VAL A 193 16.44 15.45 -7.35
CA VAL A 193 16.22 16.41 -6.26
C VAL A 193 15.38 15.75 -5.16
N LEU A 194 15.84 15.92 -3.92
CA LEU A 194 15.08 15.48 -2.75
C LEU A 194 14.22 16.63 -2.22
N TRP A 195 12.91 16.45 -2.23
CA TRP A 195 12.00 17.32 -1.49
C TRP A 195 12.14 17.07 0.01
N ASN A 196 12.42 18.12 0.77
CA ASN A 196 12.51 18.06 2.22
C ASN A 196 11.43 18.96 2.84
N PRO A 197 10.34 18.40 3.40
CA PRO A 197 9.22 19.17 3.92
C PRO A 197 9.57 19.96 5.22
N TRP A 198 10.78 19.77 5.74
CA TRP A 198 11.24 20.41 6.98
C TRP A 198 12.21 21.58 6.75
N LYS A 199 12.46 21.96 5.48
CA LYS A 199 13.41 23.02 5.15
C LYS A 199 12.72 24.17 4.39
#